data_30dd3a2aad7b7d3df09ce804e160b2fd
#
_entry.id   30dd3a2aad7b7d3df09ce804e160b2fd
#
_cell.length_a   1.000
_cell.length_b   1.000
_cell.length_c   1.000
_cell.angle_alpha   90.00
_cell.angle_beta   90.00
_cell.angle_gamma   90.00
#
_symmetry.space_group_name_H-M   'P 1'
#
loop_
_entity.id
_entity.type
_entity.pdbx_description
1 polymer ?
#
loop_
_entity_poly.entity_id
_entity_poly.type
_entity_poly.pdbx_seq_one_letter_code
_entity_poly.pdbx_strand_id
1 'polypeptide(L)'
;IMTVLLGTGMRVAECTGITKSDINLSENTISVNHNLIYRVIDGKAGFHITTPKTESGTRIIPILYPEVAEQLRLQIETIDALYPDDQLVLGGVHGFVFRNRTGSFMSAHNINRAIERISVTYNMEEMDQAELEDREPDLLPHFSVHNLRHTFCTRLCESTNDVKFIQQVMGHADFSTTMDIY
;
A
#
# COMPACT_ATOMS: atom_id res chain seq x y z
N ILE A 1 5.51 -2.97 -3.50
CA ILE A 1 4.31 -2.62 -2.73
C ILE A 1 4.58 -1.54 -1.68
N MET A 2 5.67 -1.61 -0.93
CA MET A 2 5.99 -0.58 0.10
C MET A 2 6.14 0.81 -0.51
N THR A 3 6.85 0.94 -1.63
CA THR A 3 6.97 2.20 -2.40
C THR A 3 5.60 2.77 -2.77
N VAL A 4 4.68 1.92 -3.23
CA VAL A 4 3.32 2.35 -3.59
C VAL A 4 2.53 2.80 -2.36
N LEU A 5 2.57 2.05 -1.26
CA LEU A 5 1.90 2.43 0.00
C LEU A 5 2.43 3.76 0.55
N LEU A 6 3.77 3.93 0.56
CA LEU A 6 4.42 5.14 1.06
C LEU A 6 4.20 6.36 0.14
N GLY A 7 4.06 6.15 -1.17
CA GLY A 7 3.91 7.23 -2.14
C GLY A 7 2.47 7.55 -2.55
N THR A 8 1.47 6.82 -2.03
CA THR A 8 0.04 7.03 -2.33
C THR A 8 -0.84 7.21 -1.11
N GLY A 9 -0.36 6.81 0.06
CA GLY A 9 -1.15 6.81 1.29
C GLY A 9 -2.36 5.87 1.27
N MET A 10 -2.44 4.93 0.35
CA MET A 10 -3.55 3.96 0.28
C MET A 10 -3.63 3.13 1.56
N ARG A 11 -4.85 2.71 1.92
CA ARG A 11 -5.00 1.65 2.92
C ARG A 11 -4.46 0.34 2.36
N VAL A 12 -3.88 -0.49 3.23
CA VAL A 12 -3.29 -1.76 2.79
C VAL A 12 -4.27 -2.64 2.01
N ALA A 13 -5.53 -2.69 2.43
CA ALA A 13 -6.57 -3.47 1.76
C ALA A 13 -6.95 -2.91 0.37
N GLU A 14 -6.86 -1.59 0.19
CA GLU A 14 -6.99 -0.92 -1.10
C GLU A 14 -5.80 -1.30 -2.00
N CYS A 15 -4.57 -1.14 -1.50
CA CYS A 15 -3.34 -1.40 -2.25
C CYS A 15 -3.21 -2.87 -2.66
N THR A 16 -3.47 -3.82 -1.74
CA THR A 16 -3.42 -5.26 -2.09
C THR A 16 -4.52 -5.69 -3.05
N GLY A 17 -5.61 -4.92 -3.12
CA GLY A 17 -6.73 -5.14 -4.04
C GLY A 17 -6.52 -4.56 -5.44
N ILE A 18 -5.56 -3.65 -5.66
CA ILE A 18 -5.38 -3.00 -6.96
C ILE A 18 -5.28 -4.01 -8.09
N THR A 19 -6.02 -3.73 -9.16
CA THR A 19 -5.94 -4.44 -10.43
C THR A 19 -5.27 -3.61 -11.51
N LYS A 20 -4.89 -4.24 -12.61
CA LYS A 20 -4.32 -3.53 -13.78
C LYS A 20 -5.28 -2.46 -14.33
N SER A 21 -6.59 -2.74 -14.30
CA SER A 21 -7.63 -1.82 -14.78
C SER A 21 -7.81 -0.58 -13.90
N ASP A 22 -7.33 -0.62 -12.65
CA ASP A 22 -7.41 0.52 -11.73
C ASP A 22 -6.26 1.52 -11.93
N ILE A 23 -5.24 1.16 -12.70
CA ILE A 23 -4.01 1.95 -12.90
C ILE A 23 -4.03 2.58 -14.27
N ASN A 24 -3.96 3.92 -14.33
CA ASN A 24 -3.76 4.68 -15.55
C ASN A 24 -2.42 5.40 -15.50
N LEU A 25 -1.37 4.75 -16.07
CA LEU A 25 -0.02 5.31 -16.10
C LEU A 25 0.11 6.50 -17.06
N SER A 26 -0.76 6.64 -18.07
CA SER A 26 -0.73 7.79 -18.98
C SER A 26 -1.27 9.07 -18.33
N GLU A 27 -2.20 8.94 -17.41
CA GLU A 27 -2.75 10.05 -16.63
C GLU A 27 -2.14 10.15 -15.22
N ASN A 28 -1.22 9.24 -14.88
CA ASN A 28 -0.63 9.13 -13.55
C ASN A 28 -1.67 9.06 -12.43
N THR A 29 -2.65 8.15 -12.56
CA THR A 29 -3.72 7.98 -11.58
C THR A 29 -3.96 6.53 -11.20
N ILE A 30 -4.51 6.33 -9.98
CA ILE A 30 -4.98 5.05 -9.46
C ILE A 30 -6.43 5.23 -9.02
N SER A 31 -7.33 4.37 -9.52
CA SER A 31 -8.71 4.30 -9.07
C SER A 31 -8.83 3.38 -7.85
N VAL A 32 -9.35 3.88 -6.74
CA VAL A 32 -9.68 3.09 -5.56
C VAL A 32 -11.18 2.88 -5.53
N ASN A 33 -11.63 1.66 -5.81
CA ASN A 33 -13.06 1.31 -5.94
C ASN A 33 -13.43 0.05 -5.17
N HIS A 34 -12.45 -0.70 -4.66
CA HIS A 34 -12.65 -1.90 -3.87
C HIS A 34 -11.50 -2.16 -2.89
N ASN A 35 -11.70 -3.12 -1.98
CA ASN A 35 -10.71 -3.56 -0.99
C ASN A 35 -10.59 -5.08 -1.04
N LEU A 36 -9.37 -5.58 -0.89
CA LEU A 36 -9.08 -6.97 -0.64
C LEU A 36 -8.85 -7.19 0.86
N ILE A 37 -9.73 -7.95 1.50
CA ILE A 37 -9.64 -8.22 2.94
C ILE A 37 -9.53 -9.72 3.18
N TYR A 38 -8.84 -10.11 4.27
CA TYR A 38 -8.82 -11.48 4.77
C TYR A 38 -9.57 -11.55 6.09
N ARG A 39 -10.65 -12.30 6.13
CA ARG A 39 -11.45 -12.46 7.36
C ARG A 39 -12.22 -13.78 7.37
N VAL A 40 -12.77 -14.10 8.53
CA VAL A 40 -13.71 -15.23 8.68
C VAL A 40 -15.13 -14.73 8.37
N ILE A 41 -15.80 -15.38 7.42
CA ILE A 41 -17.22 -15.21 7.11
C ILE A 41 -17.86 -16.58 7.16
N ASP A 42 -18.97 -16.73 7.87
CA ASP A 42 -19.70 -18.00 8.03
C ASP A 42 -18.78 -19.17 8.46
N GLY A 43 -17.86 -18.90 9.38
CA GLY A 43 -16.93 -19.90 9.91
C GLY A 43 -15.77 -20.28 8.98
N LYS A 44 -15.67 -19.69 7.78
CA LYS A 44 -14.60 -19.94 6.81
C LYS A 44 -13.69 -18.73 6.69
N ALA A 45 -12.38 -18.94 6.95
CA ALA A 45 -11.37 -17.93 6.72
C ALA A 45 -11.04 -17.82 5.23
N GLY A 46 -11.01 -16.61 4.70
CA GLY A 46 -10.72 -16.40 3.28
C GLY A 46 -10.53 -14.94 2.89
N PHE A 47 -10.09 -14.75 1.66
CA PHE A 47 -10.06 -13.43 1.03
C PHE A 47 -11.43 -13.06 0.48
N HIS A 48 -11.77 -11.77 0.58
CA HIS A 48 -13.03 -11.22 0.11
C HIS A 48 -12.78 -9.86 -0.54
N ILE A 49 -13.51 -9.59 -1.63
CA ILE A 49 -13.63 -8.24 -2.18
C ILE A 49 -14.77 -7.53 -1.46
N THR A 50 -14.53 -6.30 -1.06
CA THR A 50 -15.55 -5.42 -0.49
C THR A 50 -15.49 -4.06 -1.14
N THR A 51 -16.63 -3.41 -1.29
CA THR A 51 -16.69 -2.00 -1.70
C THR A 51 -16.35 -1.09 -0.51
N PRO A 52 -15.78 0.10 -0.73
CA PRO A 52 -15.64 1.11 0.31
C PRO A 52 -17.00 1.40 0.96
N LYS A 53 -17.01 1.60 2.29
CA LYS A 53 -18.24 1.83 3.06
C LYS A 53 -18.84 3.22 2.83
N THR A 54 -18.07 4.17 2.30
CA THR A 54 -18.46 5.56 2.07
C THR A 54 -18.14 5.97 0.64
N GLU A 55 -18.86 6.95 0.11
CA GLU A 55 -18.57 7.54 -1.21
C GLU A 55 -17.14 8.08 -1.29
N SER A 56 -16.63 8.69 -0.22
CA SER A 56 -15.25 9.17 -0.11
C SER A 56 -14.20 8.06 -0.15
N GLY A 57 -14.60 6.81 0.07
CA GLY A 57 -13.74 5.64 -0.08
C GLY A 57 -13.48 5.29 -1.55
N THR A 58 -14.40 5.61 -2.46
CA THR A 58 -14.20 5.48 -3.92
C THR A 58 -13.62 6.80 -4.42
N ARG A 59 -12.38 6.74 -4.92
CA ARG A 59 -11.65 7.94 -5.30
C ARG A 59 -10.57 7.65 -6.33
N ILE A 60 -10.10 8.70 -6.99
CA ILE A 60 -8.92 8.67 -7.84
C ILE A 60 -7.76 9.32 -7.07
N ILE A 61 -6.65 8.60 -6.96
CA ILE A 61 -5.41 9.07 -6.33
C ILE A 61 -4.43 9.46 -7.44
N PRO A 62 -3.90 10.69 -7.46
CA PRO A 62 -2.81 11.04 -8.36
C PRO A 62 -1.51 10.35 -7.93
N ILE A 63 -0.73 9.87 -8.89
CA ILE A 63 0.62 9.36 -8.65
C ILE A 63 1.57 10.56 -8.62
N LEU A 64 1.92 11.02 -7.43
CA LEU A 64 2.72 12.21 -7.22
C LEU A 64 4.23 11.98 -7.39
N TYR A 65 4.69 10.73 -7.28
CA TYR A 65 6.09 10.36 -7.32
C TYR A 65 6.39 9.45 -8.51
N PRO A 66 7.37 9.79 -9.36
CA PRO A 66 7.75 8.98 -10.51
C PRO A 66 8.11 7.54 -10.15
N GLU A 67 8.70 7.32 -8.97
CA GLU A 67 9.11 6.01 -8.47
C GLU A 67 7.91 5.09 -8.23
N VAL A 68 6.74 5.65 -7.90
CA VAL A 68 5.49 4.88 -7.75
C VAL A 68 5.01 4.39 -9.11
N ALA A 69 5.01 5.26 -10.13
CA ALA A 69 4.62 4.90 -11.49
C ALA A 69 5.54 3.80 -12.05
N GLU A 70 6.83 3.96 -11.86
CA GLU A 70 7.83 2.98 -12.31
C GLU A 70 7.65 1.63 -11.61
N GLN A 71 7.44 1.62 -10.29
CA GLN A 71 7.20 0.38 -9.54
C GLN A 71 5.89 -0.31 -9.96
N LEU A 72 4.85 0.43 -10.27
CA LEU A 72 3.60 -0.12 -10.78
C LEU A 72 3.79 -0.73 -12.17
N ARG A 73 4.51 -0.05 -13.07
CA ARG A 73 4.84 -0.54 -14.40
C ARG A 73 5.62 -1.85 -14.33
N LEU A 74 6.72 -1.88 -13.57
CA LEU A 74 7.55 -3.07 -13.37
C LEU A 74 6.75 -4.23 -12.75
N GLN A 75 5.86 -3.92 -11.81
CA GLN A 75 5.03 -4.94 -11.17
C GLN A 75 4.01 -5.54 -12.14
N ILE A 76 3.39 -4.72 -13.00
CA ILE A 76 2.47 -5.19 -14.04
C ILE A 76 3.21 -6.09 -15.04
N GLU A 77 4.36 -5.64 -15.56
CA GLU A 77 5.20 -6.42 -16.47
C GLU A 77 5.63 -7.76 -15.85
N THR A 78 5.99 -7.74 -14.56
CA THR A 78 6.36 -8.96 -13.82
C THR A 78 5.20 -9.94 -13.72
N ILE A 79 4.00 -9.46 -13.38
CA ILE A 79 2.80 -10.31 -13.27
C ILE A 79 2.41 -10.85 -14.64
N ASP A 80 2.49 -10.06 -15.71
CA ASP A 80 2.20 -10.50 -17.08
C ASP A 80 3.17 -11.59 -17.55
N ALA A 81 4.45 -11.44 -17.23
CA ALA A 81 5.47 -12.43 -17.57
C ALA A 81 5.32 -13.75 -16.78
N LEU A 82 5.00 -13.66 -15.49
CA LEU A 82 4.85 -14.83 -14.62
C LEU A 82 3.52 -15.57 -14.80
N TYR A 83 2.46 -14.84 -15.15
CA TYR A 83 1.09 -15.37 -15.24
C TYR A 83 0.41 -14.90 -16.54
N PRO A 84 0.89 -15.35 -17.74
CA PRO A 84 0.32 -14.93 -19.03
C PRO A 84 -1.16 -15.31 -19.17
N ASP A 85 -1.56 -16.44 -18.60
CA ASP A 85 -2.95 -16.94 -18.58
C ASP A 85 -3.56 -16.73 -17.19
N ASP A 86 -3.56 -15.48 -16.71
CA ASP A 86 -4.01 -15.15 -15.36
C ASP A 86 -5.44 -15.60 -15.08
N GLN A 87 -5.58 -16.60 -14.19
CA GLN A 87 -6.86 -17.17 -13.75
C GLN A 87 -7.24 -16.74 -12.32
N LEU A 88 -6.47 -15.83 -11.69
CA LEU A 88 -6.75 -15.38 -10.33
C LEU A 88 -7.95 -14.44 -10.32
N VAL A 89 -9.10 -14.96 -9.87
CA VAL A 89 -10.36 -14.23 -9.78
C VAL A 89 -10.94 -14.33 -8.37
N LEU A 90 -11.46 -13.23 -7.85
CA LEU A 90 -12.15 -13.18 -6.57
C LEU A 90 -13.32 -12.20 -6.64
N GLY A 91 -14.54 -12.67 -6.39
CA GLY A 91 -15.75 -11.83 -6.44
C GLY A 91 -15.96 -11.11 -7.78
N GLY A 92 -15.56 -11.73 -8.90
CA GLY A 92 -15.62 -11.15 -10.24
C GLY A 92 -14.46 -10.19 -10.58
N VAL A 93 -13.58 -9.87 -9.63
CA VAL A 93 -12.40 -9.03 -9.84
C VAL A 93 -11.23 -9.90 -10.26
N HIS A 94 -10.46 -9.45 -11.24
CA HIS A 94 -9.30 -10.14 -11.80
C HIS A 94 -8.17 -9.15 -12.12
N GLY A 95 -6.99 -9.66 -12.52
CA GLY A 95 -5.85 -8.82 -12.91
C GLY A 95 -5.15 -8.16 -11.71
N PHE A 96 -5.14 -8.78 -10.54
CA PHE A 96 -4.48 -8.29 -9.33
C PHE A 96 -2.99 -8.05 -9.55
N VAL A 97 -2.53 -6.84 -9.21
CA VAL A 97 -1.14 -6.42 -9.41
C VAL A 97 -0.22 -6.93 -8.30
N PHE A 98 -0.71 -6.97 -7.05
CA PHE A 98 0.09 -7.45 -5.92
C PHE A 98 -0.29 -8.85 -5.51
N ARG A 99 0.67 -9.78 -5.65
CA ARG A 99 0.53 -11.19 -5.30
C ARG A 99 1.63 -11.63 -4.37
N ASN A 100 1.35 -12.65 -3.60
CA ASN A 100 2.37 -13.30 -2.79
C ASN A 100 3.30 -14.18 -3.68
N ARG A 101 4.32 -14.77 -3.05
CA ARG A 101 5.33 -15.59 -3.76
C ARG A 101 4.76 -16.83 -4.45
N THR A 102 3.57 -17.27 -4.07
CA THR A 102 2.88 -18.42 -4.70
C THR A 102 1.86 -17.99 -5.78
N GLY A 103 1.81 -16.70 -6.15
CA GLY A 103 0.88 -16.17 -7.14
C GLY A 103 -0.53 -15.91 -6.61
N SER A 104 -0.78 -16.14 -5.32
CA SER A 104 -2.07 -15.90 -4.68
C SER A 104 -2.16 -14.50 -4.06
N PHE A 105 -3.27 -14.20 -3.40
CA PHE A 105 -3.53 -12.92 -2.76
C PHE A 105 -2.54 -12.60 -1.64
N MET A 106 -2.31 -11.30 -1.42
CA MET A 106 -1.47 -10.77 -0.36
C MET A 106 -2.34 -10.15 0.75
N SER A 107 -2.01 -10.44 2.01
CA SER A 107 -2.70 -9.85 3.17
C SER A 107 -1.84 -8.82 3.88
N ALA A 108 -2.47 -7.92 4.64
CA ALA A 108 -1.78 -6.96 5.53
C ALA A 108 -0.80 -7.67 6.49
N HIS A 109 -1.17 -8.85 7.01
CA HIS A 109 -0.32 -9.65 7.88
C HIS A 109 0.98 -10.09 7.19
N ASN A 110 0.90 -10.53 5.93
CA ASN A 110 2.09 -10.90 5.15
C ASN A 110 3.04 -9.71 4.96
N ILE A 111 2.48 -8.51 4.72
CA ILE A 111 3.28 -7.30 4.52
C ILE A 111 3.93 -6.88 5.84
N ASN A 112 3.19 -6.87 6.96
CA ASN A 112 3.77 -6.54 8.27
C ASN A 112 4.89 -7.50 8.68
N ARG A 113 4.74 -8.81 8.44
CA ARG A 113 5.82 -9.78 8.67
C ARG A 113 7.05 -9.52 7.79
N ALA A 114 6.84 -9.04 6.56
CA ALA A 114 7.96 -8.66 5.69
C ALA A 114 8.65 -7.40 6.21
N ILE A 115 7.90 -6.39 6.65
CA ILE A 115 8.43 -5.17 7.28
C ILE A 115 9.26 -5.54 8.51
N GLU A 116 8.71 -6.32 9.43
CA GLU A 116 9.38 -6.77 10.66
C GLU A 116 10.71 -7.46 10.33
N ARG A 117 10.70 -8.43 9.41
CA ARG A 117 11.91 -9.13 9.01
C ARG A 117 12.96 -8.20 8.42
N ILE A 118 12.56 -7.27 7.54
CA ILE A 118 13.48 -6.30 6.92
C ILE A 118 14.06 -5.37 8.00
N SER A 119 13.23 -4.86 8.90
CA SER A 119 13.69 -3.97 9.99
C SER A 119 14.63 -4.68 10.96
N VAL A 120 14.35 -5.93 11.32
CA VAL A 120 15.24 -6.71 12.16
C VAL A 120 16.58 -6.95 11.46
N THR A 121 16.57 -7.35 10.18
CA THR A 121 17.82 -7.57 9.43
C THR A 121 18.64 -6.28 9.33
N TYR A 122 18.00 -5.17 8.96
CA TYR A 122 18.67 -3.86 8.90
C TYR A 122 19.28 -3.46 10.24
N ASN A 123 18.51 -3.58 11.33
CA ASN A 123 18.99 -3.20 12.66
C ASN A 123 20.17 -4.06 13.12
N MET A 124 20.20 -5.35 12.79
CA MET A 124 21.34 -6.21 13.07
C MET A 124 22.59 -5.79 12.29
N GLU A 125 22.44 -5.57 10.97
CA GLU A 125 23.53 -5.11 10.11
C GLU A 125 24.04 -3.73 10.55
N GLU A 126 23.15 -2.82 10.93
CA GLU A 126 23.48 -1.48 11.41
C GLU A 126 24.24 -1.52 12.77
N MET A 127 23.83 -2.40 13.69
CA MET A 127 24.54 -2.58 14.96
C MET A 127 25.99 -3.06 14.73
N ASP A 128 26.16 -4.06 13.86
CA ASP A 128 27.49 -4.61 13.53
C ASP A 128 28.37 -3.50 12.86
N GLN A 129 27.79 -2.71 11.96
CA GLN A 129 28.50 -1.63 11.28
C GLN A 129 28.85 -0.48 12.21
N ALA A 130 27.93 -0.08 13.08
CA ALA A 130 28.15 0.98 14.07
C ALA A 130 29.26 0.61 15.05
N GLU A 131 29.36 -0.67 15.49
CA GLU A 131 30.43 -1.16 16.32
C GLU A 131 31.79 -1.09 15.61
N LEU A 132 31.86 -1.44 14.32
CA LEU A 132 33.09 -1.34 13.52
C LEU A 132 33.55 0.10 13.31
N GLU A 133 32.61 1.05 13.23
CA GLU A 133 32.86 2.48 12.99
C GLU A 133 32.97 3.30 14.28
N ASP A 134 32.87 2.67 15.46
CA ASP A 134 32.87 3.32 16.78
C ASP A 134 31.88 4.49 16.89
N ARG A 135 30.62 4.24 16.43
CA ARG A 135 29.52 5.20 16.49
C ARG A 135 28.24 4.59 17.08
N GLU A 136 27.30 5.45 17.47
CA GLU A 136 25.96 4.98 17.85
C GLU A 136 25.20 4.45 16.62
N PRO A 137 24.47 3.33 16.75
CA PRO A 137 23.66 2.77 15.67
C PRO A 137 22.41 3.61 15.40
N ASP A 138 22.05 3.80 14.13
CA ASP A 138 20.81 4.44 13.69
C ASP A 138 19.74 3.38 13.41
N LEU A 139 19.05 2.94 14.47
CA LEU A 139 18.11 1.84 14.41
C LEU A 139 16.72 2.28 13.92
N LEU A 140 16.15 1.50 13.01
CA LEU A 140 14.75 1.65 12.63
C LEU A 140 13.84 1.30 13.81
N PRO A 141 12.90 2.18 14.18
CA PRO A 141 11.88 1.86 15.17
C PRO A 141 10.94 0.77 14.64
N HIS A 142 10.23 0.11 15.54
CA HIS A 142 9.15 -0.79 15.12
C HIS A 142 8.05 0.01 14.41
N PHE A 143 7.68 -0.40 13.18
CA PHE A 143 6.57 0.19 12.45
C PHE A 143 5.77 -0.87 11.69
N SER A 144 4.56 -0.52 11.33
CA SER A 144 3.63 -1.34 10.56
C SER A 144 3.31 -0.69 9.22
N VAL A 145 2.65 -1.43 8.34
CA VAL A 145 2.17 -0.91 7.06
C VAL A 145 1.27 0.32 7.23
N HIS A 146 0.58 0.48 8.36
CA HIS A 146 -0.27 1.65 8.62
C HIS A 146 0.55 2.93 8.84
N ASN A 147 1.74 2.81 9.41
CA ASN A 147 2.66 3.94 9.59
C ASN A 147 3.11 4.53 8.24
N LEU A 148 3.21 3.73 7.17
CA LEU A 148 3.53 4.23 5.82
C LEU A 148 2.47 5.22 5.34
N ARG A 149 1.19 4.93 5.59
CA ARG A 149 0.09 5.84 5.27
C ARG A 149 0.14 7.11 6.14
N HIS A 150 0.45 7.00 7.44
CA HIS A 150 0.63 8.17 8.29
C HIS A 150 1.76 9.06 7.79
N THR A 151 2.91 8.48 7.45
CA THR A 151 4.05 9.22 6.89
C THR A 151 3.67 9.96 5.60
N PHE A 152 2.95 9.28 4.68
CA PHE A 152 2.45 9.94 3.47
C PHE A 152 1.52 11.11 3.80
N CYS A 153 0.57 10.93 4.73
CA CYS A 153 -0.38 11.96 5.14
C CYS A 153 0.36 13.18 5.71
N THR A 154 1.30 12.98 6.63
CA THR A 154 2.12 14.05 7.21
C THR A 154 2.87 14.82 6.13
N ARG A 155 3.55 14.10 5.22
CA ARG A 155 4.28 14.74 4.12
C ARG A 155 3.38 15.48 3.14
N LEU A 156 2.21 14.96 2.87
CA LEU A 156 1.23 15.64 2.03
C LEU A 156 0.74 16.93 2.70
N CYS A 157 0.50 16.89 4.01
CA CYS A 157 0.15 18.05 4.82
C CYS A 157 1.25 19.13 4.85
N GLU A 158 2.51 18.72 4.96
CA GLU A 158 3.66 19.63 4.88
C GLU A 158 3.81 20.28 3.49
N SER A 159 3.36 19.61 2.44
CA SER A 159 3.54 20.07 1.05
C SER A 159 2.43 20.99 0.56
N THR A 160 1.25 20.99 1.17
CA THR A 160 0.11 21.79 0.74
C THR A 160 -0.84 22.12 1.89
N ASN A 161 -1.42 23.34 1.82
CA ASN A 161 -2.47 23.78 2.73
C ASN A 161 -3.90 23.48 2.19
N ASP A 162 -4.01 22.78 1.05
CA ASP A 162 -5.31 22.40 0.48
C ASP A 162 -5.86 21.16 1.20
N VAL A 163 -6.57 21.42 2.28
CA VAL A 163 -7.17 20.38 3.12
C VAL A 163 -8.18 19.51 2.36
N LYS A 164 -8.89 20.08 1.37
CA LYS A 164 -9.85 19.31 0.55
C LYS A 164 -9.11 18.32 -0.33
N PHE A 165 -7.99 18.72 -0.92
CA PHE A 165 -7.13 17.83 -1.70
C PHE A 165 -6.58 16.70 -0.82
N ILE A 166 -6.04 17.03 0.37
CA ILE A 166 -5.55 16.02 1.32
C ILE A 166 -6.65 15.02 1.68
N GLN A 167 -7.84 15.52 2.05
CA GLN A 167 -8.99 14.69 2.40
C GLN A 167 -9.41 13.76 1.25
N GLN A 168 -9.44 14.28 0.03
CA GLN A 168 -9.80 13.52 -1.17
C GLN A 168 -8.77 12.41 -1.45
N VAL A 169 -7.48 12.73 -1.45
CA VAL A 169 -6.41 11.75 -1.68
C VAL A 169 -6.43 10.66 -0.61
N MET A 170 -6.56 11.05 0.66
CA MET A 170 -6.58 10.12 1.79
C MET A 170 -7.88 9.31 1.88
N GLY A 171 -8.99 9.79 1.31
CA GLY A 171 -10.30 9.14 1.43
C GLY A 171 -10.80 9.15 2.89
N HIS A 172 -10.62 10.27 3.58
CA HIS A 172 -11.17 10.49 4.92
C HIS A 172 -12.62 11.00 4.81
N ALA A 173 -13.55 10.30 5.47
CA ALA A 173 -14.95 10.71 5.49
C ALA A 173 -15.16 11.95 6.37
N ASP A 174 -14.33 12.10 7.41
CA ASP A 174 -14.38 13.20 8.36
C ASP A 174 -13.10 14.04 8.30
N PHE A 175 -13.28 15.35 8.37
CA PHE A 175 -12.21 16.33 8.41
C PHE A 175 -11.36 16.21 9.69
N SER A 176 -11.97 15.87 10.83
CA SER A 176 -11.26 15.68 12.09
C SER A 176 -10.15 14.65 11.97
N THR A 177 -10.39 13.55 11.25
CA THR A 177 -9.38 12.50 11.02
C THR A 177 -8.11 13.03 10.30
N THR A 178 -8.25 14.06 9.47
CA THR A 178 -7.11 14.68 8.80
C THR A 178 -6.40 15.63 9.76
N MET A 179 -7.15 16.36 10.59
CA MET A 179 -6.59 17.34 11.53
C MET A 179 -5.94 16.69 12.77
N ASP A 180 -6.38 15.50 13.18
CA ASP A 180 -5.78 14.76 14.30
C ASP A 180 -4.35 14.26 14.00
N ILE A 181 -3.90 14.37 12.74
CA ILE A 181 -2.54 13.99 12.29
C ILE A 181 -1.58 15.21 12.34
N TYR A 182 -2.10 16.42 12.47
CA TYR A 182 -1.38 17.67 12.70
C TYR A 182 -1.17 17.91 14.20
#